data_4b3df5d6aac8cec97f327bdbd6d6d1e5
#
_entry.id   4b3df5d6aac8cec97f327bdbd6d6d1e5
#
_cell.length_a   1.000
_cell.length_b   1.000
_cell.length_c   1.000
_cell.angle_alpha   90.00
_cell.angle_beta   90.00
_cell.angle_gamma   90.00
#
_symmetry.space_group_name_H-M   'P 1'
#
loop_
_entity.id
_entity.type
_entity.pdbx_description
1 polymer ?
#
loop_
_entity_poly.entity_id
_entity_poly.type
_entity_poly.pdbx_seq_one_letter_code
_entity_poly.pdbx_strand_id
1 'polypeptide(L)'
;MKNFNLRHLIGQDISVAFKEAEALFKKNLEGKIHAHKIYSHLIDYVPNEYSEKKFHVLRGIIREKIWKCEKAFFWNENFFSQAGQDKIIKNHFFQNKKNGFFVEIGAYDGIIGSNCYHFEKFQNWQGIAIEASKFQYQKLKNNRNCKVLNKAISGSIKNVDFLEVVEGLTQMSGINNENFTSANIIKKNKQSKTHISKITTTTFKQSVSNHEEIDYLSIDIEGEELNLLSSIDFKRYNIKVISVENNIPDKLNYHSFFKSKNFSFFDRIGQDEIFFNNNHYKLSL
;
A
#
# COMPACT_ATOMS: atom_id res chain seq x y z
N MET A 1 3.80 16.08 6.64
CA MET A 1 3.54 16.34 5.21
C MET A 1 4.35 17.56 4.80
N LYS A 2 5.33 17.40 3.92
CA LYS A 2 5.99 18.55 3.29
C LYS A 2 4.90 19.29 2.50
N ASN A 3 4.82 20.62 2.65
CA ASN A 3 3.98 21.47 1.80
C ASN A 3 4.46 21.28 0.35
N PHE A 4 3.79 20.40 -0.39
CA PHE A 4 4.04 20.21 -1.81
C PHE A 4 3.61 21.48 -2.51
N ASN A 5 4.57 22.21 -3.08
CA ASN A 5 4.26 23.44 -3.82
C ASN A 5 3.72 23.08 -5.20
N LEU A 6 2.42 22.81 -5.28
CA LEU A 6 1.70 22.43 -6.51
C LEU A 6 1.86 23.44 -7.66
N ARG A 7 2.21 24.69 -7.36
CA ARG A 7 2.39 25.75 -8.37
C ARG A 7 3.53 25.48 -9.36
N HIS A 8 4.58 24.73 -8.92
CA HIS A 8 5.70 24.39 -9.81
C HIS A 8 5.50 23.08 -10.57
N LEU A 9 4.48 22.30 -10.22
CA LEU A 9 4.28 20.95 -10.75
C LEU A 9 3.37 20.90 -11.97
N ILE A 10 2.36 21.78 -12.01
CA ILE A 10 1.27 21.71 -13.00
C ILE A 10 0.82 23.14 -13.26
N GLY A 11 0.31 23.44 -14.45
CA GLY A 11 -0.19 24.76 -14.81
C GLY A 11 -1.11 25.36 -13.73
N GLN A 12 -1.19 26.67 -13.66
CA GLN A 12 -1.90 27.41 -12.59
C GLN A 12 -3.29 26.85 -12.25
N ASP A 13 -3.98 26.28 -13.23
CA ASP A 13 -5.37 25.80 -13.10
C ASP A 13 -5.54 24.59 -12.19
N ILE A 14 -4.65 23.59 -12.27
CA ILE A 14 -4.75 22.38 -11.41
C ILE A 14 -4.40 22.72 -9.96
N SER A 15 -3.44 23.60 -9.74
CA SER A 15 -3.09 24.06 -8.39
C SER A 15 -4.22 24.83 -7.72
N VAL A 16 -4.94 25.65 -8.49
CA VAL A 16 -6.11 26.41 -8.01
C VAL A 16 -7.25 25.45 -7.68
N ALA A 17 -7.63 24.56 -8.59
CA ALA A 17 -8.68 23.58 -8.40
C ALA A 17 -8.40 22.63 -7.21
N PHE A 18 -7.14 22.19 -7.03
CA PHE A 18 -6.78 21.37 -5.89
C PHE A 18 -6.96 22.11 -4.55
N LYS A 19 -6.57 23.39 -4.47
CA LYS A 19 -6.76 24.20 -3.26
C LYS A 19 -8.23 24.45 -2.97
N GLU A 20 -9.03 24.70 -4.00
CA GLU A 20 -10.48 24.84 -3.85
C GLU A 20 -11.09 23.56 -3.27
N ALA A 21 -10.73 22.41 -3.82
CA ALA A 21 -11.19 21.11 -3.30
C ALA A 21 -10.77 20.91 -1.85
N GLU A 22 -9.55 21.28 -1.45
CA GLU A 22 -9.10 21.19 -0.05
C GLU A 22 -9.91 22.11 0.87
N ALA A 23 -10.24 23.30 0.43
CA ALA A 23 -11.06 24.24 1.20
C ALA A 23 -12.50 23.73 1.34
N LEU A 24 -13.07 23.17 0.28
CA LEU A 24 -14.40 22.57 0.30
C LEU A 24 -14.45 21.33 1.20
N PHE A 25 -13.45 20.46 1.14
CA PHE A 25 -13.38 19.25 1.96
C PHE A 25 -13.43 19.52 3.47
N LYS A 26 -12.90 20.66 3.91
CA LYS A 26 -12.90 21.08 5.33
C LYS A 26 -14.24 21.62 5.83
N LYS A 27 -15.20 21.89 4.92
CA LYS A 27 -16.52 22.42 5.27
C LYS A 27 -17.44 21.32 5.84
N ASN A 28 -18.56 21.14 5.24
CA ASN A 28 -19.60 20.15 5.57
C ASN A 28 -19.65 19.00 4.57
N LEU A 29 -20.65 18.15 4.66
CA LEU A 29 -20.82 17.01 3.77
C LEU A 29 -20.98 17.45 2.29
N GLU A 30 -21.77 18.50 2.02
CA GLU A 30 -21.93 19.06 0.68
C GLU A 30 -20.60 19.56 0.10
N GLY A 31 -19.80 20.24 0.91
CA GLY A 31 -18.44 20.64 0.53
C GLY A 31 -17.57 19.45 0.14
N LYS A 32 -17.67 18.34 0.87
CA LYS A 32 -16.96 17.09 0.52
C LYS A 32 -17.45 16.48 -0.79
N ILE A 33 -18.74 16.55 -1.11
CA ILE A 33 -19.28 16.12 -2.42
C ILE A 33 -18.67 16.95 -3.55
N HIS A 34 -18.60 18.27 -3.41
CA HIS A 34 -17.97 19.14 -4.39
C HIS A 34 -16.46 18.87 -4.52
N ALA A 35 -15.77 18.71 -3.39
CA ALA A 35 -14.35 18.34 -3.38
C ALA A 35 -14.09 17.01 -4.10
N HIS A 36 -14.93 15.99 -3.87
CA HIS A 36 -14.85 14.72 -4.57
C HIS A 36 -14.95 14.89 -6.09
N LYS A 37 -15.92 15.68 -6.58
CA LYS A 37 -16.06 15.94 -8.02
C LYS A 37 -14.83 16.59 -8.61
N ILE A 38 -14.26 17.59 -7.92
CA ILE A 38 -13.04 18.26 -8.37
C ILE A 38 -11.86 17.30 -8.40
N TYR A 39 -11.62 16.52 -7.33
CA TYR A 39 -10.52 15.54 -7.30
C TYR A 39 -10.68 14.45 -8.36
N SER A 40 -11.92 13.95 -8.57
CA SER A 40 -12.21 12.94 -9.60
C SER A 40 -11.97 13.48 -11.01
N HIS A 41 -12.20 14.75 -11.23
CA HIS A 41 -11.88 15.39 -12.50
C HIS A 41 -10.37 15.62 -12.64
N LEU A 42 -9.70 16.07 -11.59
CA LEU A 42 -8.27 16.35 -11.61
C LEU A 42 -7.43 15.12 -11.95
N ILE A 43 -7.83 13.90 -11.50
CA ILE A 43 -7.07 12.67 -11.74
C ILE A 43 -6.96 12.37 -13.25
N ASP A 44 -7.93 12.77 -14.05
CA ASP A 44 -7.94 12.54 -15.50
C ASP A 44 -6.94 13.45 -16.24
N TYR A 45 -6.57 14.59 -15.65
CA TYR A 45 -5.59 15.52 -16.23
C TYR A 45 -4.16 15.28 -15.76
N VAL A 46 -3.96 14.49 -14.72
CA VAL A 46 -2.61 14.18 -14.25
C VAL A 46 -2.10 12.95 -14.99
N PRO A 47 -1.02 13.06 -15.80
CA PRO A 47 -0.49 11.94 -16.55
C PRO A 47 -0.19 10.73 -15.65
N ASN A 48 -0.54 9.53 -16.12
CA ASN A 48 -0.23 8.27 -15.46
C ASN A 48 1.11 7.72 -16.00
N GLU A 49 2.13 8.57 -15.99
CA GLU A 49 3.47 8.23 -16.48
C GLU A 49 4.44 8.09 -15.34
N TYR A 50 5.02 6.91 -15.18
CA TYR A 50 5.99 6.64 -14.13
C TYR A 50 7.27 7.48 -14.26
N SER A 51 7.67 7.86 -15.48
CA SER A 51 8.84 8.69 -15.76
C SER A 51 8.75 10.10 -15.16
N GLU A 52 7.55 10.63 -15.02
CA GLU A 52 7.25 11.94 -14.45
C GLU A 52 6.94 11.84 -12.95
N LYS A 53 7.97 11.64 -12.11
CA LYS A 53 7.85 11.42 -10.66
C LYS A 53 6.91 12.39 -9.94
N LYS A 54 6.90 13.66 -10.35
CA LYS A 54 6.02 14.68 -9.78
C LYS A 54 4.54 14.40 -10.01
N PHE A 55 4.17 13.93 -11.21
CA PHE A 55 2.79 13.54 -11.51
C PHE A 55 2.43 12.23 -10.81
N HIS A 56 3.39 11.32 -10.74
CA HIS A 56 3.26 10.07 -10.04
C HIS A 56 2.87 10.27 -8.55
N VAL A 57 3.60 11.11 -7.82
CA VAL A 57 3.28 11.46 -6.43
C VAL A 57 1.93 12.18 -6.32
N LEU A 58 1.65 13.11 -7.24
CA LEU A 58 0.40 13.86 -7.23
C LEU A 58 -0.81 12.96 -7.46
N ARG A 59 -0.71 11.96 -8.36
CA ARG A 59 -1.78 10.96 -8.55
C ARG A 59 -2.11 10.25 -7.26
N GLY A 60 -1.09 9.76 -6.52
CA GLY A 60 -1.29 9.12 -5.23
C GLY A 60 -2.03 10.03 -4.23
N ILE A 61 -1.65 11.29 -4.15
CA ILE A 61 -2.32 12.28 -3.28
C ILE A 61 -3.78 12.49 -3.70
N ILE A 62 -4.06 12.65 -4.98
CA ILE A 62 -5.43 12.86 -5.47
C ILE A 62 -6.30 11.62 -5.19
N ARG A 63 -5.78 10.41 -5.45
CA ARG A 63 -6.46 9.15 -5.13
C ARG A 63 -6.83 9.06 -3.64
N GLU A 64 -5.90 9.39 -2.76
CA GLU A 64 -6.15 9.43 -1.31
C GLU A 64 -7.22 10.47 -0.93
N LYS A 65 -7.25 11.63 -1.60
CA LYS A 65 -8.27 12.66 -1.36
C LYS A 65 -9.66 12.20 -1.83
N ILE A 66 -9.76 11.56 -2.99
CA ILE A 66 -11.00 10.93 -3.48
C ILE A 66 -11.49 9.92 -2.44
N TRP A 67 -10.61 9.03 -2.00
CA TRP A 67 -10.92 8.03 -0.99
C TRP A 67 -11.44 8.62 0.32
N LYS A 68 -10.82 9.69 0.83
CA LYS A 68 -11.27 10.40 2.03
C LYS A 68 -12.66 11.02 1.88
N CYS A 69 -12.99 11.53 0.69
CA CYS A 69 -14.34 12.00 0.40
C CYS A 69 -15.35 10.84 0.43
N GLU A 70 -15.04 9.75 -0.26
CA GLU A 70 -15.91 8.57 -0.35
C GLU A 70 -16.15 7.92 1.02
N LYS A 71 -15.12 7.85 1.88
CA LYS A 71 -15.27 7.39 3.28
C LYS A 71 -16.26 8.27 4.06
N ALA A 72 -16.23 9.58 3.84
CA ALA A 72 -17.14 10.50 4.51
C ALA A 72 -18.63 10.33 4.06
N PHE A 73 -18.86 9.70 2.91
CA PHE A 73 -20.21 9.40 2.39
C PHE A 73 -20.65 7.97 2.68
N PHE A 74 -19.85 7.17 3.39
CA PHE A 74 -20.11 5.74 3.61
C PHE A 74 -20.20 4.90 2.33
N TRP A 75 -19.64 5.37 1.21
CA TRP A 75 -19.65 4.64 -0.06
C TRP A 75 -18.69 3.44 -0.09
N ASN A 76 -17.83 3.34 0.93
CA ASN A 76 -16.71 2.39 0.98
C ASN A 76 -16.71 1.55 2.27
N GLU A 77 -17.90 1.24 2.82
CA GLU A 77 -18.01 0.50 4.09
C GLU A 77 -17.37 -0.89 4.04
N ASN A 78 -17.32 -1.50 2.84
CA ASN A 78 -16.76 -2.83 2.63
C ASN A 78 -15.28 -2.82 2.19
N PHE A 79 -14.61 -1.66 2.22
CA PHE A 79 -13.21 -1.50 1.84
C PHE A 79 -12.40 -0.94 3.00
N PHE A 80 -11.16 -1.42 3.18
CA PHE A 80 -10.41 -1.25 4.43
C PHE A 80 -9.06 -0.59 4.27
N SER A 81 -8.52 -0.52 3.04
CA SER A 81 -7.21 0.05 2.76
C SER A 81 -7.12 1.55 3.11
N GLN A 82 -5.90 2.06 3.22
CA GLN A 82 -5.64 3.43 3.65
C GLN A 82 -6.08 4.48 2.62
N ALA A 83 -5.97 4.17 1.32
CA ALA A 83 -6.25 5.11 0.23
C ALA A 83 -7.13 4.54 -0.89
N GLY A 84 -7.81 3.39 -0.66
CA GLY A 84 -8.72 2.75 -1.60
C GLY A 84 -8.04 1.76 -2.54
N GLN A 85 -6.86 1.25 -2.17
CA GLN A 85 -6.12 0.25 -2.95
C GLN A 85 -6.98 -0.98 -3.24
N ASP A 86 -7.57 -1.57 -2.19
CA ASP A 86 -8.44 -2.74 -2.28
C ASP A 86 -9.65 -2.53 -3.21
N LYS A 87 -10.31 -1.37 -3.15
CA LYS A 87 -11.42 -0.99 -4.03
C LYS A 87 -10.99 -0.90 -5.48
N ILE A 88 -9.88 -0.18 -5.74
CA ILE A 88 -9.39 0.05 -7.10
C ILE A 88 -8.90 -1.28 -7.71
N ILE A 89 -8.13 -2.07 -6.96
CA ILE A 89 -7.63 -3.38 -7.39
C ILE A 89 -8.79 -4.34 -7.66
N LYS A 90 -9.77 -4.40 -6.75
CA LYS A 90 -10.99 -5.20 -6.96
C LYS A 90 -11.70 -4.83 -8.26
N ASN A 91 -11.90 -3.54 -8.50
CA ASN A 91 -12.69 -3.09 -9.65
C ASN A 91 -11.98 -3.26 -10.99
N HIS A 92 -10.65 -3.15 -11.04
CA HIS A 92 -9.89 -3.24 -12.30
C HIS A 92 -9.41 -4.65 -12.61
N PHE A 93 -9.02 -5.43 -11.60
CA PHE A 93 -8.37 -6.71 -11.84
C PHE A 93 -9.23 -7.90 -11.43
N PHE A 94 -10.01 -7.78 -10.35
CA PHE A 94 -10.66 -8.95 -9.76
C PHE A 94 -12.19 -8.89 -9.72
N GLN A 95 -12.80 -7.77 -10.08
CA GLN A 95 -14.26 -7.57 -10.18
C GLN A 95 -15.11 -8.56 -9.34
N ASN A 96 -15.58 -9.64 -9.99
CA ASN A 96 -16.42 -10.69 -9.41
C ASN A 96 -15.63 -11.97 -9.08
N LYS A 97 -14.30 -11.96 -9.13
CA LYS A 97 -13.48 -13.14 -8.86
C LYS A 97 -13.66 -13.59 -7.42
N LYS A 98 -14.12 -14.83 -7.26
CA LYS A 98 -14.18 -15.55 -5.99
C LYS A 98 -13.02 -16.54 -5.87
N ASN A 99 -12.76 -16.98 -4.63
CA ASN A 99 -11.80 -18.05 -4.34
C ASN A 99 -10.38 -17.77 -4.87
N GLY A 100 -9.92 -16.52 -4.80
CA GLY A 100 -8.54 -16.15 -5.11
C GLY A 100 -7.59 -16.44 -3.94
N PHE A 101 -6.31 -16.15 -4.17
CA PHE A 101 -5.27 -16.28 -3.16
C PHE A 101 -4.45 -14.99 -3.03
N PHE A 102 -4.31 -14.49 -1.81
CA PHE A 102 -3.50 -13.31 -1.52
C PHE A 102 -2.33 -13.61 -0.59
N VAL A 103 -1.31 -12.76 -0.65
CA VAL A 103 -0.26 -12.65 0.36
C VAL A 103 -0.19 -11.19 0.79
N GLU A 104 -0.38 -10.92 2.08
CA GLU A 104 -0.31 -9.59 2.68
C GLU A 104 0.86 -9.54 3.67
N ILE A 105 1.85 -8.70 3.37
CA ILE A 105 3.08 -8.56 4.16
C ILE A 105 3.09 -7.16 4.78
N GLY A 106 3.12 -7.10 6.12
CA GLY A 106 2.81 -5.90 6.89
C GLY A 106 1.30 -5.78 7.15
N ALA A 107 0.67 -6.87 7.64
CA ALA A 107 -0.79 -6.96 7.74
C ALA A 107 -1.36 -6.20 8.95
N TYR A 108 -0.52 -5.61 9.80
CA TYR A 108 -0.90 -4.85 10.99
C TYR A 108 -1.90 -5.61 11.88
N ASP A 109 -3.05 -5.00 12.20
CA ASP A 109 -4.12 -5.64 13.00
C ASP A 109 -5.06 -6.53 12.17
N GLY A 110 -4.86 -6.59 10.86
CA GLY A 110 -5.60 -7.40 9.90
C GLY A 110 -6.86 -6.77 9.33
N ILE A 111 -7.27 -5.59 9.80
CA ILE A 111 -8.47 -4.87 9.32
C ILE A 111 -8.12 -3.45 8.91
N ILE A 112 -7.56 -2.65 9.81
CA ILE A 112 -7.28 -1.23 9.59
C ILE A 112 -6.16 -1.10 8.57
N GLY A 113 -6.44 -0.43 7.45
CA GLY A 113 -5.47 -0.24 6.37
C GLY A 113 -5.21 -1.46 5.50
N SER A 114 -5.82 -2.62 5.78
CA SER A 114 -5.57 -3.86 5.04
C SER A 114 -5.96 -3.74 3.57
N ASN A 115 -5.05 -4.09 2.70
CA ASN A 115 -5.26 -4.17 1.25
C ASN A 115 -5.96 -5.48 0.83
N CYS A 116 -5.99 -6.50 1.71
CA CYS A 116 -6.48 -7.84 1.39
C CYS A 116 -7.76 -8.26 2.13
N TYR A 117 -8.14 -7.60 3.22
CA TYR A 117 -9.27 -8.02 4.05
C TYR A 117 -10.62 -8.01 3.30
N HIS A 118 -10.83 -7.07 2.37
CA HIS A 118 -12.02 -7.09 1.49
C HIS A 118 -12.15 -8.40 0.73
N PHE A 119 -11.07 -8.89 0.15
CA PHE A 119 -11.06 -10.13 -0.65
C PHE A 119 -11.36 -11.36 0.19
N GLU A 120 -10.76 -11.45 1.39
CA GLU A 120 -11.06 -12.51 2.34
C GLU A 120 -12.53 -12.51 2.74
N LYS A 121 -13.02 -11.37 3.21
CA LYS A 121 -14.34 -11.26 3.85
C LYS A 121 -15.51 -11.35 2.87
N PHE A 122 -15.37 -10.77 1.67
CA PHE A 122 -16.50 -10.61 0.75
C PHE A 122 -16.37 -11.40 -0.56
N GLN A 123 -15.17 -11.87 -0.88
CA GLN A 123 -14.91 -12.63 -2.11
C GLN A 123 -14.47 -14.08 -1.86
N ASN A 124 -14.48 -14.53 -0.59
CA ASN A 124 -14.10 -15.89 -0.18
C ASN A 124 -12.67 -16.26 -0.62
N TRP A 125 -11.75 -15.29 -0.57
CA TRP A 125 -10.35 -15.58 -0.87
C TRP A 125 -9.66 -16.22 0.31
N GLN A 126 -8.70 -17.08 0.00
CA GLN A 126 -7.74 -17.60 0.97
C GLN A 126 -6.46 -16.79 0.90
N GLY A 127 -5.60 -16.91 1.91
CA GLY A 127 -4.35 -16.18 1.86
C GLY A 127 -3.46 -16.38 3.06
N ILE A 128 -2.37 -15.63 3.05
CA ILE A 128 -1.39 -15.55 4.13
C ILE A 128 -1.21 -14.08 4.50
N ALA A 129 -1.43 -13.76 5.77
CA ALA A 129 -1.17 -12.45 6.34
C ALA A 129 0.02 -12.52 7.29
N ILE A 130 1.01 -11.64 7.11
CA ILE A 130 2.30 -11.68 7.81
C ILE A 130 2.49 -10.35 8.55
N GLU A 131 2.76 -10.44 9.86
CA GLU A 131 2.98 -9.28 10.72
C GLU A 131 4.15 -9.54 11.69
N ALA A 132 5.10 -8.61 11.72
CA ALA A 132 6.30 -8.72 12.53
C ALA A 132 6.06 -8.33 13.99
N SER A 133 5.29 -7.25 14.23
CA SER A 133 4.93 -6.81 15.58
C SER A 133 4.13 -7.89 16.31
N LYS A 134 4.66 -8.36 17.42
CA LYS A 134 3.99 -9.37 18.25
C LYS A 134 2.65 -8.87 18.79
N PHE A 135 2.57 -7.59 19.10
CA PHE A 135 1.36 -6.97 19.62
C PHE A 135 0.26 -6.89 18.54
N GLN A 136 0.61 -6.46 17.32
CA GLN A 136 -0.36 -6.38 16.22
C GLN A 136 -0.74 -7.78 15.72
N TYR A 137 0.20 -8.73 15.71
CA TYR A 137 -0.09 -10.12 15.36
C TYR A 137 -1.18 -10.75 16.22
N GLN A 138 -1.26 -10.43 17.52
CA GLN A 138 -2.34 -10.97 18.37
C GLN A 138 -3.72 -10.47 17.91
N LYS A 139 -3.81 -9.22 17.47
CA LYS A 139 -5.05 -8.68 16.89
C LYS A 139 -5.33 -9.30 15.53
N LEU A 140 -4.32 -9.35 14.66
CA LEU A 140 -4.40 -9.99 13.35
C LEU A 140 -4.96 -11.41 13.44
N LYS A 141 -4.46 -12.22 14.38
CA LYS A 141 -4.91 -13.60 14.61
C LYS A 141 -6.38 -13.69 14.99
N ASN A 142 -6.91 -12.70 15.71
CA ASN A 142 -8.32 -12.68 16.11
C ASN A 142 -9.23 -12.12 15.01
N ASN A 143 -8.69 -11.30 14.11
CA ASN A 143 -9.45 -10.58 13.11
C ASN A 143 -9.55 -11.30 11.76
N ARG A 144 -8.65 -12.25 11.48
CA ARG A 144 -8.54 -12.92 10.17
C ARG A 144 -8.75 -14.42 10.26
N ASN A 145 -9.37 -14.99 9.22
CA ASN A 145 -9.56 -16.44 9.08
C ASN A 145 -8.49 -17.09 8.20
N CYS A 146 -7.73 -16.32 7.43
CA CYS A 146 -6.62 -16.80 6.63
C CYS A 146 -5.46 -17.30 7.50
N LYS A 147 -4.44 -17.90 6.88
CA LYS A 147 -3.20 -18.25 7.58
C LYS A 147 -2.48 -16.98 8.02
N VAL A 148 -2.16 -16.87 9.32
CA VAL A 148 -1.42 -15.73 9.87
C VAL A 148 -0.06 -16.14 10.40
N LEU A 149 0.97 -15.30 10.17
CA LEU A 149 2.35 -15.57 10.59
C LEU A 149 2.91 -14.36 11.35
N ASN A 150 3.47 -14.62 12.56
CA ASN A 150 4.25 -13.61 13.27
C ASN A 150 5.72 -13.71 12.85
N LYS A 151 6.08 -12.99 11.79
CA LYS A 151 7.42 -13.01 11.22
C LYS A 151 7.77 -11.65 10.63
N ALA A 152 9.00 -11.19 10.85
CA ALA A 152 9.60 -10.18 9.99
C ALA A 152 10.10 -10.86 8.71
N ILE A 153 9.73 -10.32 7.57
CA ILE A 153 10.13 -10.85 6.28
C ILE A 153 11.18 -9.93 5.64
N SER A 154 12.18 -10.51 5.01
CA SER A 154 13.23 -9.79 4.30
C SER A 154 13.78 -10.64 3.16
N GLY A 155 14.74 -10.12 2.39
CA GLY A 155 15.42 -10.86 1.31
C GLY A 155 16.24 -12.07 1.77
N SER A 156 16.61 -12.17 3.04
CA SER A 156 17.39 -13.26 3.60
C SER A 156 17.09 -13.50 5.08
N ILE A 157 17.49 -14.65 5.59
CA ILE A 157 17.39 -14.97 7.02
C ILE A 157 18.57 -14.28 7.73
N LYS A 158 18.27 -13.37 8.64
CA LYS A 158 19.26 -12.64 9.44
C LYS A 158 18.68 -12.22 10.79
N ASN A 159 19.56 -12.04 11.79
CA ASN A 159 19.16 -11.39 13.04
C ASN A 159 19.17 -9.87 12.84
N VAL A 160 18.08 -9.21 13.21
CA VAL A 160 17.91 -7.76 13.05
C VAL A 160 17.34 -7.16 14.32
N ASP A 161 17.58 -5.88 14.51
CA ASP A 161 16.86 -5.09 15.48
C ASP A 161 15.52 -4.67 14.87
N PHE A 162 14.42 -4.95 15.55
CA PHE A 162 13.07 -4.57 15.15
C PHE A 162 12.56 -3.48 16.10
N LEU A 163 12.20 -2.34 15.55
CA LEU A 163 11.58 -1.25 16.29
C LEU A 163 10.07 -1.44 16.27
N GLU A 164 9.51 -1.81 17.40
CA GLU A 164 8.07 -1.93 17.60
C GLU A 164 7.53 -0.64 18.21
N VAL A 165 6.54 -0.03 17.58
CA VAL A 165 5.81 1.12 18.11
C VAL A 165 4.60 0.58 18.86
N VAL A 166 4.62 0.70 20.19
CA VAL A 166 3.59 0.10 21.07
C VAL A 166 2.46 1.08 21.42
N GLU A 167 2.70 2.38 21.30
CA GLU A 167 1.68 3.44 21.45
C GLU A 167 1.89 4.52 20.37
N GLY A 168 0.84 5.24 20.00
CA GLY A 168 0.88 6.30 19.00
C GLY A 168 0.79 5.76 17.58
N LEU A 169 1.85 5.88 16.79
CA LEU A 169 1.90 5.46 15.37
C LEU A 169 2.23 3.97 15.24
N THR A 170 1.42 3.10 15.81
CA THR A 170 1.72 1.67 15.96
C THR A 170 1.81 0.90 14.64
N GLN A 171 1.28 1.44 13.54
CA GLN A 171 1.41 0.89 12.19
C GLN A 171 2.81 1.06 11.58
N MET A 172 3.64 1.94 12.14
CA MET A 172 4.97 2.28 11.64
C MET A 172 6.09 1.45 12.28
N SER A 173 5.83 0.21 12.68
CA SER A 173 6.85 -0.70 13.20
C SER A 173 7.65 -1.33 12.06
N GLY A 174 8.96 -1.48 12.21
CA GLY A 174 9.79 -2.01 11.13
C GLY A 174 11.18 -2.47 11.56
N ILE A 175 11.95 -3.03 10.63
CA ILE A 175 13.35 -3.39 10.83
C ILE A 175 14.16 -2.10 10.99
N ASN A 176 14.81 -1.95 12.13
CA ASN A 176 15.57 -0.74 12.49
C ASN A 176 16.95 -0.73 11.80
N ASN A 177 16.97 -0.26 10.58
CA ASN A 177 18.19 -0.10 9.77
C ASN A 177 18.15 1.24 8.98
N GLU A 178 19.13 1.46 8.12
CA GLU A 178 19.25 2.67 7.30
C GLU A 178 18.07 2.90 6.31
N ASN A 179 17.38 1.83 5.94
CA ASN A 179 16.24 1.89 5.02
C ASN A 179 14.91 2.17 5.73
N PHE A 180 14.88 2.19 7.06
CA PHE A 180 13.66 2.37 7.83
C PHE A 180 13.06 3.77 7.61
N THR A 181 12.00 3.83 6.80
CA THR A 181 11.42 5.08 6.29
C THR A 181 10.73 5.89 7.38
N SER A 182 10.10 5.25 8.34
CA SER A 182 9.27 5.89 9.38
C SER A 182 10.04 6.38 10.61
N ALA A 183 11.33 6.09 10.75
CA ALA A 183 12.11 6.44 11.94
C ALA A 183 12.00 7.91 12.37
N ASN A 184 12.10 8.84 11.41
CA ASN A 184 12.01 10.28 11.68
C ASN A 184 10.60 10.74 12.08
N ILE A 185 9.55 10.09 11.55
CA ILE A 185 8.15 10.42 11.86
C ILE A 185 7.86 9.97 13.28
N ILE A 186 8.24 8.74 13.63
CA ILE A 186 8.09 8.18 14.99
C ILE A 186 8.79 9.06 16.02
N LYS A 187 10.06 9.42 15.77
CA LYS A 187 10.86 10.27 16.67
C LYS A 187 10.23 11.64 16.93
N LYS A 188 9.54 12.21 15.95
CA LYS A 188 8.86 13.51 16.07
C LYS A 188 7.49 13.41 16.75
N ASN A 189 6.89 12.23 16.81
CA ASN A 189 5.58 12.04 17.44
C ASN A 189 5.74 11.80 18.95
N LYS A 190 5.35 12.79 19.75
CA LYS A 190 5.47 12.76 21.22
C LYS A 190 4.61 11.68 21.90
N GLN A 191 3.61 11.15 21.19
CA GLN A 191 2.72 10.10 21.71
C GLN A 191 3.24 8.69 21.40
N SER A 192 4.23 8.56 20.52
CA SER A 192 4.78 7.25 20.17
C SER A 192 5.73 6.75 21.25
N LYS A 193 5.45 5.53 21.73
CA LYS A 193 6.39 4.76 22.55
C LYS A 193 6.91 3.58 21.74
N THR A 194 8.19 3.30 21.88
CA THR A 194 8.87 2.29 21.08
C THR A 194 9.60 1.28 21.96
N HIS A 195 9.70 0.06 21.45
CA HIS A 195 10.52 -1.00 22.02
C HIS A 195 11.40 -1.61 20.90
N ILE A 196 12.67 -1.86 21.18
CA ILE A 196 13.57 -2.54 20.24
C ILE A 196 13.81 -3.96 20.74
N SER A 197 13.60 -4.93 19.85
CA SER A 197 13.86 -6.33 20.12
C SER A 197 14.70 -6.95 19.00
N LYS A 198 15.51 -7.96 19.34
CA LYS A 198 16.21 -8.77 18.33
C LYS A 198 15.28 -9.86 17.84
N ILE A 199 15.09 -9.92 16.52
CA ILE A 199 14.29 -10.94 15.87
C ILE A 199 15.04 -11.56 14.69
N THR A 200 14.67 -12.78 14.31
CA THR A 200 15.19 -13.43 13.12
C THR A 200 14.19 -13.28 11.99
N THR A 201 14.63 -12.74 10.86
CA THR A 201 13.82 -12.61 9.65
C THR A 201 13.54 -13.97 9.00
N THR A 202 12.52 -14.03 8.16
CA THR A 202 12.23 -15.15 7.26
C THR A 202 12.23 -14.68 5.82
N THR A 203 12.21 -15.58 4.85
CA THR A 203 12.13 -15.26 3.42
C THR A 203 10.71 -15.44 2.89
N PHE A 204 10.43 -14.83 1.74
CA PHE A 204 9.17 -15.05 1.01
C PHE A 204 8.92 -16.55 0.78
N LYS A 205 9.91 -17.27 0.27
CA LYS A 205 9.85 -18.72 0.00
C LYS A 205 9.44 -19.53 1.23
N GLN A 206 9.98 -19.23 2.41
CA GLN A 206 9.64 -19.95 3.64
C GLN A 206 8.22 -19.61 4.14
N SER A 207 7.78 -18.39 3.93
CA SER A 207 6.48 -17.90 4.41
C SER A 207 5.33 -18.40 3.54
N VAL A 208 5.51 -18.37 2.21
CA VAL A 208 4.48 -18.74 1.24
C VAL A 208 4.49 -20.24 0.91
N SER A 209 5.64 -20.91 1.15
CA SER A 209 5.79 -22.35 0.95
C SER A 209 5.44 -22.83 -0.47
N ASN A 210 4.39 -23.66 -0.62
CA ASN A 210 4.00 -24.29 -1.89
C ASN A 210 2.90 -23.54 -2.65
N HIS A 211 2.50 -22.34 -2.21
CA HIS A 211 1.53 -21.52 -2.94
C HIS A 211 2.21 -20.74 -4.04
N GLU A 212 2.27 -21.30 -5.24
CA GLU A 212 2.93 -20.68 -6.40
C GLU A 212 1.99 -19.75 -7.19
N GLU A 213 0.67 -19.98 -7.11
CA GLU A 213 -0.35 -19.13 -7.72
C GLU A 213 -0.82 -18.06 -6.72
N ILE A 214 -0.51 -16.81 -6.99
CA ILE A 214 -0.84 -15.68 -6.12
C ILE A 214 -1.59 -14.64 -6.96
N ASP A 215 -2.85 -14.42 -6.65
CA ASP A 215 -3.64 -13.40 -7.33
C ASP A 215 -3.21 -12.00 -6.92
N TYR A 216 -3.00 -11.78 -5.63
CA TYR A 216 -2.64 -10.47 -5.11
C TYR A 216 -1.54 -10.55 -4.05
N LEU A 217 -0.46 -9.80 -4.26
CA LEU A 217 0.63 -9.60 -3.30
C LEU A 217 0.62 -8.13 -2.84
N SER A 218 0.43 -7.90 -1.55
CA SER A 218 0.54 -6.58 -0.91
C SER A 218 1.77 -6.54 -0.02
N ILE A 219 2.60 -5.50 -0.16
CA ILE A 219 3.86 -5.32 0.59
C ILE A 219 3.93 -3.91 1.17
N ASP A 220 3.96 -3.83 2.51
CA ASP A 220 4.12 -2.60 3.28
C ASP A 220 4.90 -2.93 4.57
N ILE A 221 6.22 -2.80 4.54
CA ILE A 221 7.15 -3.23 5.60
C ILE A 221 8.21 -2.19 5.98
N GLU A 222 7.87 -0.92 5.68
CA GLU A 222 8.57 0.24 6.20
C GLU A 222 10.07 0.30 5.82
N GLY A 223 10.43 -0.11 4.57
CA GLY A 223 11.75 0.08 3.99
C GLY A 223 12.51 -1.21 3.58
N GLU A 224 11.96 -2.38 3.83
CA GLU A 224 12.53 -3.66 3.38
C GLU A 224 11.94 -4.18 2.04
N GLU A 225 11.05 -3.42 1.39
CA GLU A 225 10.29 -3.84 0.20
C GLU A 225 11.21 -4.25 -0.94
N LEU A 226 12.23 -3.45 -1.28
CA LEU A 226 13.14 -3.75 -2.37
C LEU A 226 14.01 -4.98 -2.09
N ASN A 227 14.48 -5.14 -0.85
CA ASN A 227 15.24 -6.31 -0.44
C ASN A 227 14.41 -7.59 -0.56
N LEU A 228 13.16 -7.52 -0.11
CA LEU A 228 12.20 -8.61 -0.22
C LEU A 228 11.91 -8.94 -1.70
N LEU A 229 11.50 -7.96 -2.49
CA LEU A 229 11.17 -8.11 -3.91
C LEU A 229 12.31 -8.71 -4.71
N SER A 230 13.55 -8.29 -4.43
CA SER A 230 14.76 -8.80 -5.09
C SER A 230 15.03 -10.28 -4.80
N SER A 231 14.46 -10.82 -3.73
CA SER A 231 14.60 -12.23 -3.33
C SER A 231 13.49 -13.15 -3.87
N ILE A 232 12.42 -12.57 -4.44
CA ILE A 232 11.29 -13.34 -4.97
C ILE A 232 11.67 -13.95 -6.32
N ASP A 233 11.49 -15.25 -6.46
CA ASP A 233 11.60 -15.95 -7.73
C ASP A 233 10.31 -15.79 -8.56
N PHE A 234 10.25 -14.75 -9.38
CA PHE A 234 9.10 -14.45 -10.24
C PHE A 234 8.89 -15.46 -11.39
N LYS A 235 9.79 -16.42 -11.60
CA LYS A 235 9.57 -17.53 -12.50
C LYS A 235 8.80 -18.67 -11.85
N ARG A 236 9.04 -18.85 -10.56
CA ARG A 236 8.35 -19.83 -9.73
C ARG A 236 6.97 -19.35 -9.29
N TYR A 237 6.89 -18.12 -8.77
CA TYR A 237 5.64 -17.58 -8.25
C TYR A 237 4.89 -16.80 -9.33
N ASN A 238 3.74 -17.34 -9.74
CA ASN A 238 2.85 -16.70 -10.70
C ASN A 238 1.99 -15.64 -9.99
N ILE A 239 2.55 -14.46 -9.80
CA ILE A 239 1.88 -13.34 -9.13
C ILE A 239 1.19 -12.49 -10.19
N LYS A 240 -0.10 -12.16 -9.98
CA LYS A 240 -0.90 -11.43 -10.98
C LYS A 240 -0.91 -9.92 -10.76
N VAL A 241 -1.13 -9.47 -9.53
CA VAL A 241 -1.14 -8.05 -9.15
C VAL A 241 -0.30 -7.86 -7.89
N ILE A 242 0.46 -6.77 -7.86
CA ILE A 242 1.31 -6.39 -6.72
C ILE A 242 0.98 -4.95 -6.34
N SER A 243 0.77 -4.69 -5.05
CA SER A 243 0.90 -3.37 -4.47
C SER A 243 2.15 -3.33 -3.59
N VAL A 244 2.92 -2.27 -3.72
CA VAL A 244 4.11 -2.07 -2.90
C VAL A 244 4.18 -0.62 -2.43
N GLU A 245 4.40 -0.44 -1.13
CA GLU A 245 4.60 0.88 -0.56
C GLU A 245 5.90 1.52 -1.09
N ASN A 246 5.82 2.80 -1.48
CA ASN A 246 6.97 3.59 -1.89
C ASN A 246 6.95 4.97 -1.22
N ASN A 247 7.50 5.06 -0.03
CA ASN A 247 7.60 6.30 0.74
C ASN A 247 8.64 7.28 0.19
N ILE A 248 9.56 6.81 -0.66
CA ILE A 248 10.68 7.59 -1.20
C ILE A 248 10.81 7.42 -2.73
N PRO A 249 9.78 7.75 -3.52
CA PRO A 249 9.75 7.51 -4.97
C PRO A 249 10.87 8.23 -5.74
N ASP A 250 11.48 9.25 -5.14
CA ASP A 250 12.65 9.93 -5.70
C ASP A 250 13.94 9.08 -5.64
N LYS A 251 13.99 8.11 -4.73
CA LYS A 251 15.15 7.23 -4.52
C LYS A 251 14.90 5.81 -5.02
N LEU A 252 13.66 5.32 -4.91
CA LEU A 252 13.29 3.96 -5.30
C LEU A 252 12.50 3.97 -6.61
N ASN A 253 12.96 3.19 -7.57
CA ASN A 253 12.33 3.03 -8.89
C ASN A 253 11.89 1.57 -9.07
N TYR A 254 10.70 1.25 -8.58
CA TYR A 254 10.13 -0.09 -8.76
C TYR A 254 9.72 -0.38 -10.21
N HIS A 255 9.44 0.64 -11.03
CA HIS A 255 9.05 0.42 -12.43
C HIS A 255 10.14 -0.32 -13.23
N SER A 256 11.41 0.11 -13.11
CA SER A 256 12.52 -0.57 -13.79
C SER A 256 12.67 -2.01 -13.29
N PHE A 257 12.52 -2.24 -11.99
CA PHE A 257 12.57 -3.57 -11.40
C PHE A 257 11.46 -4.47 -11.98
N PHE A 258 10.21 -4.03 -11.92
CA PHE A 258 9.06 -4.82 -12.33
C PHE A 258 8.97 -5.00 -13.85
N LYS A 259 9.40 -4.01 -14.65
CA LYS A 259 9.50 -4.15 -16.11
C LYS A 259 10.40 -5.31 -16.50
N SER A 260 11.51 -5.54 -15.78
CA SER A 260 12.40 -6.69 -16.02
C SER A 260 11.77 -8.03 -15.66
N LYS A 261 10.66 -8.05 -14.94
CA LYS A 261 9.89 -9.24 -14.53
C LYS A 261 8.57 -9.39 -15.28
N ASN A 262 8.40 -8.67 -16.40
CA ASN A 262 7.19 -8.67 -17.23
C ASN A 262 5.93 -8.11 -16.52
N PHE A 263 6.10 -7.12 -15.63
CA PHE A 263 4.99 -6.37 -15.05
C PHE A 263 4.94 -4.98 -15.64
N SER A 264 3.72 -4.44 -15.75
CA SER A 264 3.46 -3.04 -16.08
C SER A 264 2.95 -2.29 -14.86
N PHE A 265 3.30 -1.02 -14.79
CA PHE A 265 2.76 -0.09 -13.79
C PHE A 265 1.30 0.22 -14.13
N PHE A 266 0.43 0.20 -13.12
CA PHE A 266 -0.98 0.53 -13.27
C PHE A 266 -1.27 1.95 -12.79
N ASP A 267 -1.06 2.24 -11.50
CA ASP A 267 -1.32 3.55 -10.90
C ASP A 267 -0.60 3.67 -9.55
N ARG A 268 -0.53 4.89 -9.03
CA ARG A 268 -0.16 5.17 -7.65
C ARG A 268 -1.40 5.57 -6.85
N ILE A 269 -1.62 4.90 -5.71
CA ILE A 269 -2.78 5.07 -4.86
C ILE A 269 -2.29 5.34 -3.43
N GLY A 270 -2.41 6.58 -2.97
CA GLY A 270 -1.74 6.99 -1.74
C GLY A 270 -0.23 6.87 -1.88
N GLN A 271 0.37 6.02 -1.07
CA GLN A 271 1.81 5.73 -1.08
C GLN A 271 2.14 4.45 -1.85
N ASP A 272 1.15 3.63 -2.22
CA ASP A 272 1.37 2.36 -2.90
C ASP A 272 1.45 2.52 -4.40
N GLU A 273 2.39 1.82 -5.01
CA GLU A 273 2.53 1.63 -6.45
C GLU A 273 1.95 0.27 -6.82
N ILE A 274 1.06 0.26 -7.82
CA ILE A 274 0.36 -0.94 -8.26
C ILE A 274 0.95 -1.41 -9.58
N PHE A 275 1.28 -2.69 -9.64
CA PHE A 275 1.83 -3.36 -10.82
C PHE A 275 1.01 -4.60 -11.15
N PHE A 276 0.89 -4.91 -12.44
CA PHE A 276 0.20 -6.10 -12.93
C PHE A 276 1.07 -6.89 -13.91
N ASN A 277 0.90 -8.20 -13.89
CA ASN A 277 1.63 -9.14 -14.75
C ASN A 277 1.02 -9.15 -16.16
N ASN A 278 1.83 -8.86 -17.17
CA ASN A 278 1.42 -8.78 -18.58
C ASN A 278 0.99 -10.12 -19.19
N ASN A 279 1.29 -11.25 -18.53
CA ASN A 279 0.77 -12.56 -18.93
C ASN A 279 -0.71 -12.74 -18.62
N HIS A 280 -1.25 -11.98 -17.65
CA HIS A 280 -2.62 -12.11 -17.16
C HIS A 280 -3.52 -10.95 -17.59
N TYR A 281 -2.95 -9.76 -17.75
CA TYR A 281 -3.72 -8.55 -18.07
C TYR A 281 -3.10 -7.79 -19.24
N LYS A 282 -3.96 -7.32 -20.14
CA LYS A 282 -3.61 -6.39 -21.22
C LYS A 282 -4.48 -5.15 -21.05
N LEU A 283 -4.02 -4.21 -20.24
CA LEU A 283 -4.70 -2.93 -20.09
C LEU A 283 -4.10 -1.98 -21.14
N SER A 284 -4.94 -1.39 -21.99
CA SER A 284 -4.56 -0.19 -22.75
C SER A 284 -4.46 0.96 -21.76
N LEU A 285 -3.24 1.28 -21.36
CA LEU A 285 -2.90 2.42 -20.50
C LEU A 285 -2.89 3.72 -21.29
#